data_7981bc2b405c54e589dd70f7ba9ab909
#
_entry.id   7981bc2b405c54e589dd70f7ba9ab909
#
_cell.length_a   1.000
_cell.length_b   1.000
_cell.length_c   1.000
_cell.angle_alpha   90.00
_cell.angle_beta   90.00
_cell.angle_gamma   90.00
#
_symmetry.space_group_name_H-M   'P 1'
#
loop_
_entity.id
_entity.type
_entity.pdbx_description
1 polymer ?
#
loop_
_entity_poly.entity_id
_entity_poly.type
_entity_poly.pdbx_seq_one_letter_code
_entity_poly.pdbx_strand_id
1 'polypeptide(L)'
;MLTSSLAFDIAQFFPLLNHHLLALILGKAGFDPQVVKFFLNYLVNRKTKYFWNNFSSSTVNINMEVGQGSAFSPILLALYLALVLHILEKHLKNLDLKISILSFVNDSLLIIQSKSFQTSNTCLFSSYNIAFNLHSKFGLVVKHSKTEVFHFSRSQETFSPSSLNLSSLGSPILYPKDTCRSLRFIFDRKLLFCQYIDFYANKAISIVKYMKILSNLIRGLNPQQKQLLYRSYALPIALYGFQIWYYNKAPLSYSLKILGKLQRRAALWIVGAFKTVLTFGIEAITSLIPIHLHLQKLSRRSQLRVYSLSTNHILQSLIENNSNTFTHLYPISLSSLTRH
;
A
#
# COMPACT_ATOMS: atom_id res chain seq x y z
N MET A 1 -0.52 -24.15 7.66
CA MET A 1 0.60 -23.43 7.03
C MET A 1 0.61 -22.03 7.60
N LEU A 2 1.73 -21.58 8.13
CA LEU A 2 1.90 -20.26 8.75
C LEU A 2 2.51 -19.32 7.71
N THR A 3 2.06 -18.07 7.70
CA THR A 3 2.67 -17.02 6.88
C THR A 3 3.28 -15.99 7.83
N SER A 4 4.54 -15.71 7.65
CA SER A 4 5.27 -14.71 8.44
C SER A 4 5.83 -13.65 7.52
N SER A 5 5.85 -12.42 7.96
CA SER A 5 6.42 -11.32 7.20
C SER A 5 7.36 -10.48 8.04
N LEU A 6 8.36 -9.91 7.37
CA LEU A 6 9.28 -8.94 7.92
C LEU A 6 9.28 -7.72 7.01
N ALA A 7 8.81 -6.61 7.55
CA ALA A 7 8.82 -5.33 6.87
C ALA A 7 10.08 -4.55 7.25
N PHE A 8 10.73 -3.91 6.27
CA PHE A 8 11.87 -3.03 6.49
C PHE A 8 11.86 -1.85 5.52
N ASP A 9 12.49 -0.76 5.90
CA ASP A 9 12.53 0.51 5.16
C ASP A 9 13.96 0.82 4.73
N ILE A 10 14.12 1.28 3.48
CA ILE A 10 15.40 1.78 2.98
C ILE A 10 15.49 3.26 3.33
N ALA A 11 16.45 3.60 4.19
CA ALA A 11 16.66 4.98 4.62
C ALA A 11 17.19 5.83 3.47
N GLN A 12 16.70 7.06 3.38
CA GLN A 12 17.24 8.07 2.46
C GLN A 12 17.45 7.57 1.03
N PHE A 13 16.52 6.77 0.50
CA PHE A 13 16.67 6.10 -0.79
C PHE A 13 16.95 7.09 -1.94
N PHE A 14 16.27 8.24 -1.97
CA PHE A 14 16.49 9.28 -2.97
C PHE A 14 17.89 9.94 -2.85
N PRO A 15 18.34 10.37 -1.66
CA PRO A 15 19.63 11.01 -1.49
C PRO A 15 20.83 10.08 -1.67
N LEU A 16 20.70 8.78 -1.42
CA LEU A 16 21.80 7.83 -1.42
C LEU A 16 22.04 7.17 -2.79
N LEU A 17 21.25 7.50 -3.81
CA LEU A 17 21.36 6.85 -5.10
C LEU A 17 22.69 7.19 -5.79
N ASN A 18 23.50 6.17 -6.05
CA ASN A 18 24.78 6.30 -6.72
C ASN A 18 24.61 6.36 -8.24
N HIS A 19 25.03 7.49 -8.85
CA HIS A 19 24.87 7.72 -10.29
C HIS A 19 25.66 6.75 -11.15
N HIS A 20 26.86 6.33 -10.73
CA HIS A 20 27.66 5.35 -11.47
C HIS A 20 27.01 3.97 -11.49
N LEU A 21 26.52 3.53 -10.34
CA LEU A 21 25.76 2.27 -10.27
C LEU A 21 24.48 2.33 -11.07
N LEU A 22 23.78 3.46 -11.06
CA LEU A 22 22.58 3.67 -11.89
C LEU A 22 22.92 3.53 -13.37
N ALA A 23 24.01 4.15 -13.83
CA ALA A 23 24.44 4.04 -15.22
C ALA A 23 24.74 2.59 -15.65
N LEU A 24 25.44 1.84 -14.76
CA LEU A 24 25.72 0.42 -15.00
C LEU A 24 24.42 -0.41 -15.03
N ILE A 25 23.46 -0.10 -14.17
CA ILE A 25 22.15 -0.77 -14.12
C ILE A 25 21.38 -0.52 -15.42
N LEU A 26 21.29 0.72 -15.86
CA LEU A 26 20.60 1.09 -17.10
C LEU A 26 21.26 0.43 -18.32
N GLY A 27 22.59 0.41 -18.40
CA GLY A 27 23.32 -0.27 -19.47
C GLY A 27 23.07 -1.78 -19.49
N LYS A 28 23.09 -2.45 -18.32
CA LYS A 28 22.77 -3.87 -18.21
C LYS A 28 21.29 -4.20 -18.49
N ALA A 29 20.40 -3.27 -18.24
CA ALA A 29 18.98 -3.39 -18.57
C ALA A 29 18.69 -3.20 -20.07
N GLY A 30 19.72 -2.91 -20.90
CA GLY A 30 19.59 -2.80 -22.35
C GLY A 30 19.12 -1.42 -22.82
N PHE A 31 19.23 -0.38 -22.00
CA PHE A 31 18.93 0.99 -22.42
C PHE A 31 19.98 1.49 -23.43
N ASP A 32 19.49 2.23 -24.43
CA ASP A 32 20.36 2.88 -25.40
C ASP A 32 21.42 3.75 -24.70
N PRO A 33 22.71 3.70 -25.12
CA PRO A 33 23.79 4.51 -24.55
C PRO A 33 23.49 6.02 -24.53
N GLN A 34 22.72 6.53 -25.50
CA GLN A 34 22.33 7.94 -25.54
C GLN A 34 21.34 8.26 -24.41
N VAL A 35 20.40 7.35 -24.08
CA VAL A 35 19.46 7.48 -22.97
C VAL A 35 20.20 7.44 -21.64
N VAL A 36 21.17 6.52 -21.49
CA VAL A 36 22.03 6.46 -20.28
C VAL A 36 22.81 7.75 -20.09
N LYS A 37 23.43 8.26 -21.17
CA LYS A 37 24.16 9.53 -21.18
C LYS A 37 23.25 10.72 -20.83
N PHE A 38 22.02 10.74 -21.34
CA PHE A 38 21.04 11.76 -21.00
C PHE A 38 20.75 11.78 -19.49
N PHE A 39 20.48 10.62 -18.87
CA PHE A 39 20.22 10.56 -17.43
C PHE A 39 21.44 10.94 -16.59
N LEU A 40 22.63 10.52 -16.99
CA LEU A 40 23.87 10.93 -16.33
C LEU A 40 24.05 12.46 -16.39
N ASN A 41 23.89 13.07 -17.56
CA ASN A 41 23.99 14.52 -17.71
C ASN A 41 22.91 15.26 -16.89
N TYR A 42 21.70 14.68 -16.79
CA TYR A 42 20.63 15.23 -15.97
C TYR A 42 20.95 15.21 -14.47
N LEU A 43 21.72 14.23 -14.01
CA LEU A 43 22.06 14.03 -12.60
C LEU A 43 23.36 14.72 -12.17
N VAL A 44 24.27 14.99 -13.11
CA VAL A 44 25.59 15.59 -12.84
C VAL A 44 25.49 17.12 -12.74
N ASN A 45 26.41 17.71 -12.00
CA ASN A 45 26.53 19.17 -11.80
C ASN A 45 25.28 19.86 -11.23
N ARG A 46 24.48 19.13 -10.51
CA ARG A 46 23.33 19.73 -9.82
C ARG A 46 23.78 20.60 -8.66
N LYS A 47 23.09 21.71 -8.51
CA LYS A 47 23.38 22.71 -7.47
C LYS A 47 22.12 23.04 -6.72
N THR A 48 22.22 23.24 -5.41
CA THR A 48 21.11 23.67 -4.57
C THR A 48 21.48 24.91 -3.79
N LYS A 49 20.46 25.72 -3.49
CA LYS A 49 20.54 26.84 -2.53
C LYS A 49 19.35 26.77 -1.59
N TYR A 50 19.57 27.10 -0.36
CA TYR A 50 18.52 27.20 0.64
C TYR A 50 18.09 28.67 0.77
N PHE A 51 16.79 28.90 0.72
CA PHE A 51 16.19 30.21 0.94
C PHE A 51 15.32 30.15 2.19
N TRP A 52 15.55 31.09 3.11
CA TRP A 52 14.75 31.23 4.31
C TRP A 52 14.56 32.72 4.61
N ASN A 53 13.35 33.21 4.49
CA ASN A 53 13.05 34.63 4.53
C ASN A 53 13.96 35.43 3.56
N ASN A 54 14.78 36.35 4.08
CA ASN A 54 15.72 37.14 3.27
C ASN A 54 17.15 36.54 3.21
N PHE A 55 17.32 35.33 3.75
CA PHE A 55 18.61 34.63 3.72
C PHE A 55 18.70 33.69 2.51
N SER A 56 19.80 33.73 1.79
CA SER A 56 20.18 32.81 0.75
C SER A 56 21.53 32.17 1.07
N SER A 57 21.57 30.84 1.14
CA SER A 57 22.83 30.12 1.35
C SER A 57 23.78 30.25 0.16
N SER A 58 25.05 29.96 0.37
CA SER A 58 25.97 29.65 -0.75
C SER A 58 25.45 28.45 -1.55
N THR A 59 25.91 28.38 -2.80
CA THR A 59 25.55 27.25 -3.69
C THR A 59 26.31 25.99 -3.26
N VAL A 60 25.58 24.89 -3.03
CA VAL A 60 26.13 23.58 -2.67
C VAL A 60 26.00 22.65 -3.87
N ASN A 61 27.10 21.99 -4.26
CA ASN A 61 27.08 20.97 -5.32
C ASN A 61 26.51 19.66 -4.77
N ILE A 62 25.66 19.02 -5.57
CA ILE A 62 25.04 17.74 -5.26
C ILE A 62 25.63 16.68 -6.19
N ASN A 63 26.47 15.80 -5.64
CA ASN A 63 27.15 14.74 -6.39
C ASN A 63 26.44 13.38 -6.32
N MET A 64 25.46 13.25 -5.44
CA MET A 64 24.61 12.07 -5.26
C MET A 64 23.16 12.56 -5.19
N GLU A 65 22.20 11.69 -5.24
CA GLU A 65 20.77 11.90 -5.18
C GLU A 65 20.07 12.01 -6.55
N VAL A 66 18.83 11.58 -6.50
CA VAL A 66 17.82 11.86 -7.54
C VAL A 66 16.80 12.82 -6.95
N GLY A 67 16.58 13.96 -7.62
CA GLY A 67 15.77 15.03 -7.08
C GLY A 67 14.35 14.61 -6.71
N GLN A 68 13.96 14.80 -5.46
CA GLN A 68 12.58 14.59 -5.04
C GLN A 68 11.65 15.55 -5.79
N GLY A 69 10.56 15.01 -6.37
CA GLY A 69 9.62 15.79 -7.18
C GLY A 69 9.93 15.83 -8.68
N SER A 70 11.05 15.30 -9.13
CA SER A 70 11.29 15.12 -10.56
C SER A 70 10.44 13.97 -11.12
N ALA A 71 9.91 14.13 -12.33
CA ALA A 71 9.12 13.10 -13.02
C ALA A 71 9.92 11.82 -13.30
N PHE A 72 11.24 11.92 -13.47
CA PHE A 72 12.11 10.77 -13.75
C PHE A 72 12.52 10.00 -12.48
N SER A 73 12.53 10.65 -11.33
CA SER A 73 13.04 10.05 -10.10
C SER A 73 12.36 8.75 -9.71
N PRO A 74 11.02 8.62 -9.72
CA PRO A 74 10.37 7.35 -9.39
C PRO A 74 10.76 6.22 -10.35
N ILE A 75 10.95 6.53 -11.63
CA ILE A 75 11.32 5.54 -12.66
C ILE A 75 12.75 5.06 -12.44
N LEU A 76 13.70 5.98 -12.26
CA LEU A 76 15.10 5.65 -12.02
C LEU A 76 15.29 4.83 -10.74
N LEU A 77 14.58 5.19 -9.69
CA LEU A 77 14.57 4.44 -8.43
C LEU A 77 13.97 3.03 -8.58
N ALA A 78 12.87 2.92 -9.31
CA ALA A 78 12.26 1.62 -9.59
C ALA A 78 13.21 0.70 -10.37
N LEU A 79 13.90 1.21 -11.39
CA LEU A 79 14.89 0.48 -12.17
C LEU A 79 16.09 0.07 -11.32
N TYR A 80 16.58 0.97 -10.47
CA TYR A 80 17.68 0.69 -9.56
C TYR A 80 17.32 -0.45 -8.59
N LEU A 81 16.15 -0.36 -7.97
CA LEU A 81 15.68 -1.35 -7.01
C LEU A 81 15.33 -2.69 -7.68
N ALA A 82 14.78 -2.67 -8.89
CA ALA A 82 14.41 -3.87 -9.63
C ALA A 82 15.60 -4.83 -9.82
N LEU A 83 16.81 -4.32 -10.11
CA LEU A 83 18.00 -5.16 -10.21
C LEU A 83 18.37 -5.75 -8.84
N VAL A 84 18.35 -4.95 -7.78
CA VAL A 84 18.64 -5.42 -6.41
C VAL A 84 17.70 -6.53 -6.02
N LEU A 85 16.40 -6.34 -6.28
CA LEU A 85 15.36 -7.34 -5.97
C LEU A 85 15.53 -8.60 -6.82
N HIS A 86 15.87 -8.48 -8.11
CA HIS A 86 16.10 -9.63 -8.97
C HIS A 86 17.27 -10.50 -8.50
N ILE A 87 18.37 -9.86 -8.07
CA ILE A 87 19.52 -10.57 -7.49
C ILE A 87 19.12 -11.21 -6.16
N LEU A 88 18.36 -10.49 -5.32
CA LEU A 88 17.90 -10.99 -4.05
C LEU A 88 16.98 -12.22 -4.21
N GLU A 89 16.03 -12.16 -5.14
CA GLU A 89 15.17 -13.31 -5.45
C GLU A 89 15.96 -14.55 -5.88
N LYS A 90 17.02 -14.40 -6.68
CA LYS A 90 17.90 -15.51 -7.06
C LYS A 90 18.55 -16.14 -5.82
N HIS A 91 19.05 -15.31 -4.89
CA HIS A 91 19.67 -15.82 -3.68
C HIS A 91 18.63 -16.50 -2.75
N LEU A 92 17.42 -15.96 -2.66
CA LEU A 92 16.35 -16.52 -1.84
C LEU A 92 15.79 -17.85 -2.39
N LYS A 93 15.75 -18.03 -3.71
CA LYS A 93 15.32 -19.29 -4.34
C LYS A 93 16.20 -20.49 -3.96
N ASN A 94 17.45 -20.25 -3.61
CA ASN A 94 18.38 -21.31 -3.20
C ASN A 94 18.11 -21.81 -1.75
N LEU A 95 17.17 -21.23 -1.02
CA LEU A 95 16.87 -21.59 0.37
C LEU A 95 15.74 -22.65 0.51
N ASP A 96 15.31 -23.31 -0.57
CA ASP A 96 14.27 -24.37 -0.60
C ASP A 96 12.95 -24.03 0.09
N LEU A 97 12.62 -22.76 0.26
CA LEU A 97 11.45 -22.27 0.96
C LEU A 97 10.60 -21.37 0.06
N LYS A 98 9.29 -21.35 0.33
CA LYS A 98 8.40 -20.41 -0.30
C LYS A 98 8.62 -19.00 0.28
N ILE A 99 9.64 -18.32 -0.23
CA ILE A 99 10.00 -16.96 0.14
C ILE A 99 9.62 -16.03 -1.01
N SER A 100 8.96 -14.93 -0.68
CA SER A 100 8.64 -13.87 -1.64
C SER A 100 9.10 -12.54 -1.07
N ILE A 101 9.60 -11.66 -1.94
CA ILE A 101 9.90 -10.28 -1.59
C ILE A 101 9.00 -9.35 -2.41
N LEU A 102 8.40 -8.41 -1.73
CA LEU A 102 7.62 -7.32 -2.33
C LEU A 102 8.27 -6.02 -1.92
N SER A 103 8.39 -5.09 -2.87
CA SER A 103 8.93 -3.77 -2.56
C SER A 103 8.15 -2.69 -3.30
N PHE A 104 7.98 -1.57 -2.64
CA PHE A 104 7.36 -0.37 -3.19
C PHE A 104 8.18 0.85 -2.77
N VAL A 105 8.98 1.37 -3.68
CA VAL A 105 9.94 2.46 -3.46
C VAL A 105 10.92 2.06 -2.34
N ASN A 106 10.79 2.61 -1.15
CA ASN A 106 11.65 2.36 0.01
C ASN A 106 11.10 1.29 0.99
N ASP A 107 9.81 0.96 0.88
CA ASP A 107 9.16 -0.05 1.74
C ASP A 107 9.36 -1.45 1.14
N SER A 108 9.95 -2.36 1.87
CA SER A 108 10.17 -3.75 1.46
C SER A 108 9.55 -4.73 2.46
N LEU A 109 8.98 -5.81 1.94
CA LEU A 109 8.30 -6.84 2.71
C LEU A 109 8.78 -8.22 2.28
N LEU A 110 9.45 -8.93 3.18
CA LEU A 110 9.76 -10.36 3.03
C LEU A 110 8.58 -11.17 3.54
N ILE A 111 8.11 -12.14 2.77
CA ILE A 111 7.00 -13.03 3.12
C ILE A 111 7.50 -14.47 3.05
N ILE A 112 7.27 -15.22 4.11
CA ILE A 112 7.68 -16.63 4.22
C ILE A 112 6.50 -17.49 4.61
N GLN A 113 6.38 -18.64 3.96
CA GLN A 113 5.41 -19.67 4.30
C GLN A 113 6.14 -20.88 4.90
N SER A 114 5.77 -21.28 6.12
CA SER A 114 6.39 -22.38 6.84
C SER A 114 5.37 -23.23 7.61
N LYS A 115 5.86 -24.30 8.26
CA LYS A 115 5.04 -25.18 9.11
C LYS A 115 5.06 -24.73 10.59
N SER A 116 6.12 -24.03 11.05
CA SER A 116 6.28 -23.60 12.44
C SER A 116 6.80 -22.16 12.53
N PHE A 117 6.56 -21.49 13.67
CA PHE A 117 7.11 -20.15 13.93
C PHE A 117 8.63 -20.14 14.04
N GLN A 118 9.19 -21.18 14.62
CA GLN A 118 10.64 -21.30 14.76
C GLN A 118 11.31 -21.36 13.39
N THR A 119 10.82 -22.21 12.50
CA THR A 119 11.29 -22.26 11.11
C THR A 119 11.09 -20.93 10.38
N SER A 120 9.95 -20.26 10.61
CA SER A 120 9.72 -18.92 10.05
C SER A 120 10.79 -17.93 10.50
N ASN A 121 11.11 -17.89 11.79
CA ASN A 121 12.07 -16.93 12.35
C ASN A 121 13.49 -17.18 11.84
N THR A 122 13.94 -18.45 11.78
CA THR A 122 15.25 -18.77 11.21
C THR A 122 15.36 -18.37 9.75
N CYS A 123 14.30 -18.58 8.98
CA CYS A 123 14.26 -18.22 7.57
C CYS A 123 14.16 -16.71 7.37
N LEU A 124 13.36 -15.99 8.18
CA LEU A 124 13.31 -14.54 8.17
C LEU A 124 14.68 -13.93 8.47
N PHE A 125 15.38 -14.46 9.48
CA PHE A 125 16.73 -14.02 9.83
C PHE A 125 17.70 -14.20 8.66
N SER A 126 17.77 -15.39 8.08
CA SER A 126 18.67 -15.70 6.97
C SER A 126 18.35 -14.83 5.74
N SER A 127 17.07 -14.70 5.38
CA SER A 127 16.63 -13.89 4.24
C SER A 127 16.90 -12.40 4.45
N TYR A 128 16.68 -11.90 5.67
CA TYR A 128 16.95 -10.50 6.00
C TYR A 128 18.45 -10.21 5.99
N ASN A 129 19.30 -11.13 6.46
CA ASN A 129 20.75 -10.97 6.40
C ASN A 129 21.26 -10.89 4.96
N ILE A 130 20.74 -11.75 4.06
CA ILE A 130 21.05 -11.69 2.63
C ILE A 130 20.60 -10.34 2.05
N ALA A 131 19.36 -9.92 2.37
CA ALA A 131 18.81 -8.64 1.90
C ALA A 131 19.66 -7.46 2.39
N PHE A 132 20.01 -7.44 3.68
CA PHE A 132 20.80 -6.38 4.30
C PHE A 132 22.18 -6.25 3.63
N ASN A 133 22.90 -7.36 3.48
CA ASN A 133 24.22 -7.39 2.85
C ASN A 133 24.17 -6.96 1.37
N LEU A 134 23.12 -7.37 0.68
CA LEU A 134 22.94 -6.99 -0.73
C LEU A 134 22.64 -5.50 -0.86
N HIS A 135 21.71 -4.96 -0.07
CA HIS A 135 21.40 -3.52 -0.10
C HIS A 135 22.63 -2.69 0.22
N SER A 136 23.44 -3.08 1.22
CA SER A 136 24.69 -2.40 1.57
C SER A 136 25.69 -2.38 0.41
N LYS A 137 25.81 -3.48 -0.35
CA LYS A 137 26.68 -3.52 -1.57
C LYS A 137 26.23 -2.54 -2.65
N PHE A 138 24.94 -2.24 -2.71
CA PHE A 138 24.39 -1.25 -3.63
C PHE A 138 24.31 0.17 -3.01
N GLY A 139 24.98 0.42 -1.88
CA GLY A 139 24.99 1.71 -1.21
C GLY A 139 23.65 2.10 -0.57
N LEU A 140 22.75 1.13 -0.40
CA LEU A 140 21.44 1.36 0.23
C LEU A 140 21.52 1.04 1.72
N VAL A 141 20.98 1.92 2.55
CA VAL A 141 20.99 1.77 4.01
C VAL A 141 19.63 1.29 4.49
N VAL A 142 19.59 0.14 5.15
CA VAL A 142 18.36 -0.39 5.75
C VAL A 142 18.16 0.23 7.12
N LYS A 143 16.96 0.75 7.40
CA LYS A 143 16.62 1.39 8.68
C LYS A 143 16.08 0.37 9.67
N HIS A 144 16.96 -0.18 10.51
CA HIS A 144 16.61 -1.21 11.50
C HIS A 144 15.52 -0.78 12.49
N SER A 145 15.48 0.49 12.90
CA SER A 145 14.47 1.00 13.85
C SER A 145 13.03 0.93 13.35
N LYS A 146 12.83 0.74 12.04
CA LYS A 146 11.52 0.58 11.40
C LYS A 146 11.23 -0.86 10.98
N THR A 147 12.15 -1.78 11.25
CA THR A 147 11.94 -3.19 10.92
C THR A 147 10.91 -3.79 11.86
N GLU A 148 9.90 -4.46 11.30
CA GLU A 148 8.79 -5.06 12.03
C GLU A 148 8.59 -6.50 11.58
N VAL A 149 8.40 -7.40 12.54
CA VAL A 149 8.04 -8.79 12.29
C VAL A 149 6.57 -9.02 12.60
N PHE A 150 5.91 -9.79 11.74
CA PHE A 150 4.50 -10.07 11.85
C PHE A 150 4.16 -11.49 11.40
N HIS A 151 3.23 -12.14 12.11
CA HIS A 151 2.80 -13.50 11.79
C HIS A 151 1.30 -13.56 11.54
N PHE A 152 0.91 -14.10 10.40
CA PHE A 152 -0.48 -14.35 10.05
C PHE A 152 -0.91 -15.73 10.52
N SER A 153 -1.95 -15.82 11.31
CA SER A 153 -2.53 -17.09 11.77
C SER A 153 -3.99 -16.91 12.12
N ARG A 154 -4.83 -17.85 11.70
CA ARG A 154 -6.25 -17.93 12.07
C ARG A 154 -6.51 -18.80 13.29
N SER A 155 -5.47 -19.47 13.83
CA SER A 155 -5.60 -20.28 15.05
C SER A 155 -6.10 -19.44 16.21
N GLN A 156 -6.92 -20.05 17.06
CA GLN A 156 -7.41 -19.45 18.32
C GLN A 156 -6.49 -19.73 19.50
N GLU A 157 -5.50 -20.62 19.33
CA GLU A 157 -4.56 -20.97 20.40
C GLU A 157 -3.79 -19.73 20.88
N THR A 158 -3.46 -19.76 22.17
CA THR A 158 -2.62 -18.76 22.82
C THR A 158 -1.28 -18.66 22.08
N PHE A 159 -1.18 -17.62 21.31
CA PHE A 159 -0.09 -17.43 20.39
C PHE A 159 1.01 -16.63 21.10
N SER A 160 2.09 -17.30 21.41
CA SER A 160 3.31 -16.66 21.91
C SER A 160 4.46 -16.93 20.92
N PRO A 161 4.54 -16.19 19.81
CA PRO A 161 5.63 -16.35 18.87
C PRO A 161 6.93 -15.86 19.52
N SER A 162 8.01 -16.61 19.29
CA SER A 162 9.34 -16.22 19.72
C SER A 162 9.79 -14.92 19.05
N SER A 163 10.53 -14.10 19.78
CA SER A 163 11.16 -12.90 19.23
C SER A 163 12.18 -13.25 18.14
N LEU A 164 12.36 -12.35 17.19
CA LEU A 164 13.39 -12.44 16.15
C LEU A 164 14.61 -11.63 16.58
N ASN A 165 15.72 -12.29 16.81
CA ASN A 165 16.95 -11.64 17.22
C ASN A 165 17.79 -11.25 15.99
N LEU A 166 17.91 -9.95 15.73
CA LEU A 166 18.72 -9.36 14.67
C LEU A 166 19.96 -8.62 15.23
N SER A 167 20.34 -8.86 16.48
CA SER A 167 21.43 -8.12 17.16
C SER A 167 22.78 -8.26 16.45
N SER A 168 23.04 -9.40 15.80
CA SER A 168 24.25 -9.60 14.98
C SER A 168 24.37 -8.63 13.79
N LEU A 169 23.25 -7.99 13.41
CA LEU A 169 23.18 -7.00 12.33
C LEU A 169 23.06 -5.56 12.86
N GLY A 170 23.27 -5.34 14.17
CA GLY A 170 23.10 -4.02 14.80
C GLY A 170 21.64 -3.61 15.01
N SER A 171 20.70 -4.54 14.87
CA SER A 171 19.27 -4.32 15.08
C SER A 171 18.82 -4.82 16.45
N PRO A 172 17.82 -4.19 17.08
CA PRO A 172 17.27 -4.68 18.34
C PRO A 172 16.54 -6.02 18.15
N ILE A 173 16.24 -6.70 19.26
CA ILE A 173 15.36 -7.87 19.26
C ILE A 173 13.96 -7.41 18.85
N LEU A 174 13.40 -8.05 17.81
CA LEU A 174 12.08 -7.74 17.31
C LEU A 174 11.04 -8.67 17.94
N TYR A 175 10.03 -8.08 18.56
CA TYR A 175 8.86 -8.81 19.04
C TYR A 175 7.77 -8.74 17.98
N PRO A 176 7.10 -9.87 17.67
CA PRO A 176 5.98 -9.88 16.74
C PRO A 176 4.86 -8.96 17.19
N LYS A 177 4.34 -8.15 16.28
CA LYS A 177 3.23 -7.24 16.53
C LYS A 177 1.89 -7.90 16.23
N ASP A 178 0.81 -7.45 16.86
CA ASP A 178 -0.56 -7.90 16.56
C ASP A 178 -1.10 -7.30 15.27
N THR A 179 -0.56 -6.16 14.84
CA THR A 179 -0.91 -5.48 13.59
C THR A 179 0.34 -5.04 12.85
N CYS A 180 0.32 -5.19 11.54
CA CYS A 180 1.37 -4.70 10.64
C CYS A 180 0.80 -3.58 9.76
N ARG A 181 1.57 -2.51 9.60
CA ARG A 181 1.21 -1.42 8.69
C ARG A 181 2.13 -1.44 7.47
N SER A 182 1.55 -1.68 6.30
CA SER A 182 2.29 -1.62 5.03
C SER A 182 1.45 -0.88 3.99
N LEU A 183 2.05 0.04 3.24
CA LEU A 183 1.41 0.85 2.18
C LEU A 183 0.09 1.51 2.65
N ARG A 184 0.05 1.99 3.89
CA ARG A 184 -1.15 2.56 4.57
C ARG A 184 -2.24 1.55 4.92
N PHE A 185 -2.05 0.25 4.63
CA PHE A 185 -2.94 -0.80 5.10
C PHE A 185 -2.56 -1.23 6.51
N ILE A 186 -3.57 -1.53 7.33
CA ILE A 186 -3.40 -2.13 8.66
C ILE A 186 -3.87 -3.57 8.53
N PHE A 187 -2.92 -4.49 8.57
CA PHE A 187 -3.18 -5.92 8.54
C PHE A 187 -3.28 -6.44 9.97
N ASP A 188 -4.36 -7.10 10.28
CA ASP A 188 -4.52 -7.86 11.51
C ASP A 188 -4.15 -9.34 11.28
N ARG A 189 -3.77 -10.03 12.35
CA ARG A 189 -3.31 -11.43 12.30
C ARG A 189 -4.26 -12.36 11.56
N LYS A 190 -5.57 -12.16 11.69
CA LYS A 190 -6.61 -13.01 11.07
C LYS A 190 -7.06 -12.50 9.69
N LEU A 191 -6.57 -11.37 9.24
CA LEU A 191 -6.99 -10.66 8.01
C LEU A 191 -8.50 -10.37 7.98
N LEU A 192 -9.04 -9.92 9.10
CA LEU A 192 -10.44 -9.48 9.23
C LEU A 192 -10.64 -8.01 8.86
N PHE A 193 -9.57 -7.22 8.88
CA PHE A 193 -9.54 -5.79 8.55
C PHE A 193 -10.44 -4.90 9.38
N CYS A 194 -10.94 -5.35 10.53
CA CYS A 194 -11.82 -4.54 11.39
C CYS A 194 -11.16 -3.23 11.82
N GLN A 195 -9.93 -3.28 12.32
CA GLN A 195 -9.18 -2.09 12.75
C GLN A 195 -8.89 -1.13 11.60
N TYR A 196 -8.61 -1.69 10.42
CA TYR A 196 -8.40 -0.92 9.19
C TYR A 196 -9.65 -0.10 8.83
N ILE A 197 -10.79 -0.78 8.79
CA ILE A 197 -12.07 -0.17 8.41
C ILE A 197 -12.48 0.87 9.44
N ASP A 198 -12.32 0.59 10.74
CA ASP A 198 -12.58 1.55 11.81
C ASP A 198 -11.74 2.81 11.65
N PHE A 199 -10.45 2.66 11.39
CA PHE A 199 -9.55 3.78 11.22
C PHE A 199 -10.00 4.71 10.09
N TYR A 200 -10.25 4.16 8.90
CA TYR A 200 -10.61 4.96 7.73
C TYR A 200 -12.05 5.48 7.79
N ALA A 201 -12.99 4.70 8.30
CA ALA A 201 -14.37 5.14 8.49
C ALA A 201 -14.46 6.29 9.52
N ASN A 202 -13.75 6.18 10.65
CA ASN A 202 -13.72 7.25 11.66
C ASN A 202 -13.01 8.51 11.14
N LYS A 203 -11.96 8.35 10.35
CA LYS A 203 -11.33 9.48 9.65
C LYS A 203 -12.31 10.19 8.72
N ALA A 204 -13.05 9.44 7.91
CA ALA A 204 -14.07 10.00 7.03
C ALA A 204 -15.24 10.64 7.81
N ILE A 205 -15.68 10.04 8.92
CA ILE A 205 -16.68 10.60 9.82
C ILE A 205 -16.23 11.96 10.39
N SER A 206 -14.96 12.06 10.78
CA SER A 206 -14.39 13.31 11.28
C SER A 206 -14.37 14.38 10.18
N ILE A 207 -14.02 14.02 8.96
CA ILE A 207 -14.07 14.92 7.80
C ILE A 207 -15.50 15.43 7.58
N VAL A 208 -16.51 14.56 7.60
CA VAL A 208 -17.92 14.98 7.47
C VAL A 208 -18.33 15.93 8.59
N LYS A 209 -17.81 15.73 9.82
CA LYS A 209 -18.04 16.69 10.91
C LYS A 209 -17.43 18.05 10.63
N TYR A 210 -16.21 18.12 10.12
CA TYR A 210 -15.56 19.39 9.76
C TYR A 210 -16.26 20.07 8.58
N MET A 211 -16.75 19.30 7.61
CA MET A 211 -17.54 19.85 6.49
C MET A 211 -18.81 20.56 6.94
N LYS A 212 -19.36 20.27 8.12
CA LYS A 212 -20.51 20.99 8.67
C LYS A 212 -20.26 22.48 8.87
N ILE A 213 -19.02 22.88 9.11
CA ILE A 213 -18.64 24.30 9.24
C ILE A 213 -18.91 25.04 7.93
N LEU A 214 -18.87 24.37 6.79
CA LEU A 214 -19.16 24.92 5.46
C LEU A 214 -20.67 25.07 5.17
N SER A 215 -21.53 24.70 6.14
CA SER A 215 -23.01 24.66 6.00
C SER A 215 -23.68 25.87 6.62
N ASN A 216 -23.16 27.08 6.42
CA ASN A 216 -23.87 28.29 6.85
C ASN A 216 -25.17 28.44 6.08
N LEU A 217 -26.28 28.80 6.80
CA LEU A 217 -27.62 28.91 6.22
C LEU A 217 -27.72 29.98 5.13
N ILE A 218 -26.91 31.04 5.19
CA ILE A 218 -27.00 32.20 4.29
C ILE A 218 -25.96 32.14 3.15
N ARG A 219 -24.75 31.61 3.44
CA ARG A 219 -23.60 31.61 2.48
C ARG A 219 -22.94 30.23 2.35
N GLY A 220 -23.59 29.17 2.83
CA GLY A 220 -23.05 27.82 2.82
C GLY A 220 -23.31 27.09 1.51
N LEU A 221 -22.72 25.90 1.41
CA LEU A 221 -22.86 25.01 0.25
C LEU A 221 -24.31 24.54 0.09
N ASN A 222 -24.78 24.49 -1.15
CA ASN A 222 -26.08 23.89 -1.48
C ASN A 222 -26.01 22.32 -1.36
N PRO A 223 -27.15 21.61 -1.36
CA PRO A 223 -27.17 20.16 -1.21
C PRO A 223 -26.36 19.41 -2.27
N GLN A 224 -26.38 19.86 -3.53
CA GLN A 224 -25.62 19.24 -4.61
C GLN A 224 -24.10 19.39 -4.41
N GLN A 225 -23.64 20.57 -3.99
CA GLN A 225 -22.24 20.81 -3.66
C GLN A 225 -21.79 19.99 -2.46
N LYS A 226 -22.63 19.88 -1.42
CA LYS A 226 -22.36 19.01 -0.26
C LYS A 226 -22.26 17.53 -0.66
N GLN A 227 -23.15 17.07 -1.53
CA GLN A 227 -23.13 15.71 -2.06
C GLN A 227 -21.84 15.46 -2.86
N LEU A 228 -21.47 16.39 -3.75
CA LEU A 228 -20.26 16.32 -4.53
C LEU A 228 -19.02 16.22 -3.60
N LEU A 229 -18.95 17.08 -2.59
CA LEU A 229 -17.87 17.11 -1.63
C LEU A 229 -17.77 15.79 -0.84
N TYR A 230 -18.90 15.22 -0.42
CA TYR A 230 -18.93 13.92 0.22
C TYR A 230 -18.39 12.80 -0.70
N ARG A 231 -18.87 12.77 -1.95
CA ARG A 231 -18.48 11.74 -2.93
C ARG A 231 -17.03 11.84 -3.36
N SER A 232 -16.50 13.06 -3.49
CA SER A 232 -15.13 13.28 -3.99
C SER A 232 -14.07 13.22 -2.90
N TYR A 233 -14.43 13.46 -1.64
CA TYR A 233 -13.44 13.57 -0.56
C TYR A 233 -13.64 12.55 0.57
N ALA A 234 -14.80 12.53 1.23
CA ALA A 234 -14.99 11.67 2.39
C ALA A 234 -15.17 10.19 2.02
N LEU A 235 -15.96 9.89 1.00
CA LEU A 235 -16.24 8.53 0.58
C LEU A 235 -15.01 7.78 0.05
N PRO A 236 -14.13 8.36 -0.78
CA PRO A 236 -12.91 7.68 -1.22
C PRO A 236 -11.95 7.35 -0.09
N ILE A 237 -11.90 8.17 0.96
CA ILE A 237 -11.07 7.88 2.15
C ILE A 237 -11.64 6.67 2.89
N ALA A 238 -12.96 6.61 3.11
CA ALA A 238 -13.59 5.48 3.79
C ALA A 238 -13.45 4.16 3.03
N LEU A 239 -13.46 4.21 1.70
CA LEU A 239 -13.40 3.06 0.81
C LEU A 239 -12.00 2.77 0.28
N TYR A 240 -10.97 3.44 0.81
CA TYR A 240 -9.59 3.20 0.37
C TYR A 240 -9.26 1.70 0.45
N GLY A 241 -8.69 1.16 -0.62
CA GLY A 241 -8.27 -0.25 -0.69
C GLY A 241 -9.37 -1.28 -0.49
N PHE A 242 -10.62 -0.95 -0.81
CA PHE A 242 -11.75 -1.88 -0.67
C PHE A 242 -11.49 -3.24 -1.34
N GLN A 243 -10.66 -3.31 -2.37
CA GLN A 243 -10.30 -4.53 -3.07
C GLN A 243 -9.67 -5.59 -2.16
N ILE A 244 -9.05 -5.20 -1.04
CA ILE A 244 -8.38 -6.12 -0.13
C ILE A 244 -9.34 -6.67 0.92
N TRP A 245 -10.25 -5.85 1.43
CA TRP A 245 -11.13 -6.25 2.53
C TRP A 245 -12.57 -6.55 2.12
N TYR A 246 -13.00 -6.12 0.92
CA TYR A 246 -14.34 -6.40 0.39
C TYR A 246 -14.28 -7.57 -0.60
N TYR A 247 -14.33 -8.78 -0.09
CA TYR A 247 -14.31 -10.01 -0.87
C TYR A 247 -15.46 -10.95 -0.45
N ASN A 248 -15.74 -11.96 -1.27
CA ASN A 248 -16.76 -12.95 -0.97
C ASN A 248 -16.39 -13.71 0.32
N LYS A 249 -17.39 -13.96 1.19
CA LYS A 249 -17.22 -14.58 2.53
C LYS A 249 -16.43 -13.74 3.54
N ALA A 250 -16.10 -12.48 3.24
CA ALA A 250 -15.57 -11.58 4.27
C ALA A 250 -16.64 -11.31 5.35
N PRO A 251 -16.26 -11.09 6.62
CA PRO A 251 -17.21 -10.73 7.69
C PRO A 251 -17.67 -9.28 7.51
N LEU A 252 -18.52 -9.04 6.49
CA LEU A 252 -18.90 -7.69 6.04
C LEU A 252 -19.93 -6.99 6.95
N SER A 253 -20.62 -7.72 7.83
CA SER A 253 -21.67 -7.14 8.68
C SER A 253 -21.17 -5.96 9.51
N TYR A 254 -20.01 -6.09 10.12
CA TYR A 254 -19.37 -5.05 10.91
C TYR A 254 -18.98 -3.84 10.03
N SER A 255 -18.31 -4.10 8.92
CA SER A 255 -17.84 -3.10 7.97
C SER A 255 -18.98 -2.27 7.38
N LEU A 256 -20.03 -2.95 6.93
CA LEU A 256 -21.22 -2.31 6.39
C LEU A 256 -21.96 -1.47 7.44
N LYS A 257 -22.02 -1.94 8.71
CA LYS A 257 -22.62 -1.19 9.81
C LYS A 257 -21.89 0.15 10.06
N ILE A 258 -20.57 0.15 10.07
CA ILE A 258 -19.77 1.36 10.29
C ILE A 258 -19.85 2.32 9.09
N LEU A 259 -19.71 1.80 7.89
CA LEU A 259 -19.83 2.60 6.66
C LEU A 259 -21.24 3.14 6.47
N GLY A 260 -22.27 2.38 6.86
CA GLY A 260 -23.65 2.85 6.90
C GLY A 260 -23.85 4.01 7.87
N LYS A 261 -23.20 3.99 9.04
CA LYS A 261 -23.22 5.13 9.97
C LYS A 261 -22.56 6.38 9.35
N LEU A 262 -21.46 6.22 8.62
CA LEU A 262 -20.81 7.32 7.89
C LEU A 262 -21.77 7.92 6.86
N GLN A 263 -22.33 7.08 5.99
CA GLN A 263 -23.23 7.51 4.91
C GLN A 263 -24.46 8.21 5.45
N ARG A 264 -25.09 7.64 6.50
CA ARG A 264 -26.23 8.28 7.18
C ARG A 264 -25.88 9.68 7.71
N ARG A 265 -24.71 9.86 8.35
CA ARG A 265 -24.27 11.17 8.85
C ARG A 265 -24.06 12.16 7.72
N ALA A 266 -23.48 11.71 6.61
CA ALA A 266 -23.30 12.53 5.43
C ALA A 266 -24.63 12.93 4.79
N ALA A 267 -25.55 11.99 4.63
CA ALA A 267 -26.89 12.24 4.06
C ALA A 267 -27.69 13.24 4.92
N LEU A 268 -27.67 13.10 6.24
CA LEU A 268 -28.29 14.07 7.16
C LEU A 268 -27.68 15.47 7.02
N TRP A 269 -26.36 15.57 6.84
CA TRP A 269 -25.69 16.85 6.63
C TRP A 269 -26.03 17.47 5.28
N ILE A 270 -26.11 16.67 4.21
CA ILE A 270 -26.40 17.14 2.84
C ILE A 270 -27.77 17.82 2.80
N VAL A 271 -28.79 17.19 3.35
CA VAL A 271 -30.17 17.67 3.29
C VAL A 271 -30.52 18.62 4.46
N GLY A 272 -29.76 18.57 5.55
CA GLY A 272 -30.11 19.27 6.78
C GLY A 272 -31.29 18.63 7.54
N ALA A 273 -31.51 17.33 7.35
CA ALA A 273 -32.65 16.62 7.93
C ALA A 273 -32.46 16.29 9.42
N PHE A 274 -33.58 16.02 10.12
CA PHE A 274 -33.57 15.59 11.51
C PHE A 274 -32.99 14.18 11.67
N LYS A 275 -32.41 13.91 12.83
CA LYS A 275 -31.78 12.60 13.14
C LYS A 275 -32.76 11.42 13.13
N THR A 276 -34.03 11.66 13.25
CA THR A 276 -35.11 10.64 13.30
C THR A 276 -35.52 10.10 11.93
N VAL A 277 -35.15 10.78 10.86
CA VAL A 277 -35.52 10.38 9.47
C VAL A 277 -34.92 9.01 9.11
N LEU A 278 -35.68 8.20 8.38
CA LEU A 278 -35.28 6.87 7.92
C LEU A 278 -34.10 6.95 6.95
N THR A 279 -33.14 6.02 7.09
CA THR A 279 -31.89 6.05 6.33
C THR A 279 -32.12 5.94 4.82
N PHE A 280 -32.97 4.99 4.38
CA PHE A 280 -33.25 4.80 2.97
C PHE A 280 -33.97 6.02 2.33
N GLY A 281 -34.85 6.69 3.08
CA GLY A 281 -35.52 7.92 2.61
C GLY A 281 -34.50 9.04 2.36
N ILE A 282 -33.56 9.25 3.25
CA ILE A 282 -32.50 10.25 3.07
C ILE A 282 -31.56 9.87 1.94
N GLU A 283 -31.21 8.61 1.80
CA GLU A 283 -30.37 8.12 0.69
C GLU A 283 -31.04 8.35 -0.66
N ALA A 284 -32.36 8.12 -0.76
CA ALA A 284 -33.14 8.41 -1.95
C ALA A 284 -33.15 9.92 -2.29
N ILE A 285 -33.46 10.78 -1.31
CA ILE A 285 -33.49 12.24 -1.49
C ILE A 285 -32.10 12.77 -1.89
N THR A 286 -31.04 12.24 -1.28
CA THR A 286 -29.66 12.64 -1.57
C THR A 286 -29.10 11.95 -2.80
N SER A 287 -29.84 11.07 -3.46
CA SER A 287 -29.33 10.22 -4.56
C SER A 287 -28.01 9.50 -4.22
N LEU A 288 -27.84 9.13 -2.96
CA LEU A 288 -26.72 8.33 -2.51
C LEU A 288 -27.06 6.85 -2.65
N ILE A 289 -26.30 6.15 -3.45
CA ILE A 289 -26.44 4.68 -3.57
C ILE A 289 -26.13 4.05 -2.21
N PRO A 290 -26.97 3.15 -1.67
CA PRO A 290 -26.69 2.41 -0.44
C PRO A 290 -25.29 1.82 -0.45
N ILE A 291 -24.55 1.92 0.65
CA ILE A 291 -23.11 1.65 0.68
C ILE A 291 -22.75 0.23 0.21
N HIS A 292 -23.57 -0.76 0.49
CA HIS A 292 -23.37 -2.14 0.04
C HIS A 292 -23.47 -2.27 -1.49
N LEU A 293 -24.43 -1.60 -2.13
CA LEU A 293 -24.57 -1.56 -3.58
C LEU A 293 -23.44 -0.77 -4.23
N HIS A 294 -23.00 0.31 -3.58
CA HIS A 294 -21.86 1.08 -4.05
C HIS A 294 -20.57 0.25 -4.04
N LEU A 295 -20.30 -0.49 -2.98
CA LEU A 295 -19.16 -1.42 -2.90
C LEU A 295 -19.25 -2.53 -3.94
N GLN A 296 -20.43 -3.12 -4.17
CA GLN A 296 -20.64 -4.10 -5.24
C GLN A 296 -20.29 -3.53 -6.62
N LYS A 297 -20.78 -2.31 -6.91
CA LYS A 297 -20.46 -1.61 -8.16
C LYS A 297 -18.96 -1.38 -8.33
N LEU A 298 -18.28 -0.93 -7.26
CA LEU A 298 -16.83 -0.72 -7.28
C LEU A 298 -16.07 -2.03 -7.46
N SER A 299 -16.49 -3.10 -6.78
CA SER A 299 -15.88 -4.42 -6.90
C SER A 299 -15.98 -4.96 -8.33
N ARG A 300 -17.18 -4.90 -8.95
CA ARG A 300 -17.36 -5.27 -10.35
C ARG A 300 -16.46 -4.48 -11.30
N ARG A 301 -16.37 -3.17 -11.12
CA ARG A 301 -15.46 -2.31 -11.92
C ARG A 301 -13.99 -2.68 -11.75
N SER A 302 -13.57 -2.99 -10.53
CA SER A 302 -12.20 -3.43 -10.25
C SER A 302 -11.89 -4.76 -10.94
N GLN A 303 -12.83 -5.70 -10.90
CA GLN A 303 -12.71 -6.99 -11.58
C GLN A 303 -12.58 -6.81 -13.10
N LEU A 304 -13.48 -6.02 -13.71
CA LEU A 304 -13.40 -5.73 -15.14
C LEU A 304 -12.04 -5.14 -15.54
N ARG A 305 -11.50 -4.22 -14.74
CA ARG A 305 -10.16 -3.67 -15.00
C ARG A 305 -9.07 -4.73 -14.97
N VAL A 306 -9.15 -5.67 -14.01
CA VAL A 306 -8.15 -6.74 -13.91
C VAL A 306 -8.26 -7.70 -15.08
N TYR A 307 -9.48 -8.06 -15.49
CA TYR A 307 -9.70 -8.90 -16.68
C TYR A 307 -9.33 -8.23 -18.01
N SER A 308 -9.37 -6.90 -18.08
CA SER A 308 -8.97 -6.14 -19.27
C SER A 308 -7.45 -5.90 -19.39
N LEU A 309 -6.66 -6.34 -18.42
CA LEU A 309 -5.20 -6.25 -18.49
C LEU A 309 -4.66 -7.20 -19.56
N SER A 310 -3.52 -6.85 -20.14
CA SER A 310 -2.85 -7.72 -21.11
C SER A 310 -2.46 -9.07 -20.46
N THR A 311 -2.45 -10.14 -21.26
CA THR A 311 -2.07 -11.49 -20.81
C THR A 311 -0.68 -11.55 -20.17
N ASN A 312 0.22 -10.65 -20.57
CA ASN A 312 1.58 -10.53 -20.01
C ASN A 312 1.64 -9.77 -18.68
N HIS A 313 0.52 -9.26 -18.17
CA HIS A 313 0.52 -8.51 -16.92
C HIS A 313 0.61 -9.47 -15.73
N ILE A 314 1.46 -9.14 -14.73
CA ILE A 314 1.71 -9.98 -13.54
C ILE A 314 0.40 -10.37 -12.82
N LEU A 315 -0.59 -9.48 -12.75
CA LEU A 315 -1.88 -9.78 -12.13
C LEU A 315 -2.67 -10.82 -12.92
N GLN A 316 -2.58 -10.88 -14.26
CA GLN A 316 -3.21 -11.89 -15.08
C GLN A 316 -2.62 -13.29 -14.79
N SER A 317 -1.31 -13.42 -14.77
CA SER A 317 -0.64 -14.68 -14.42
C SER A 317 -0.97 -15.16 -13.00
N LEU A 318 -1.11 -14.25 -12.04
CA LEU A 318 -1.52 -14.58 -10.67
C LEU A 318 -2.98 -15.07 -10.61
N ILE A 319 -3.88 -14.53 -11.46
CA ILE A 319 -5.28 -14.95 -11.55
C ILE A 319 -5.38 -16.32 -12.17
N GLU A 320 -4.67 -16.57 -13.29
CA GLU A 320 -4.66 -17.86 -13.98
C GLU A 320 -4.12 -18.96 -13.07
N ASN A 321 -3.02 -18.73 -12.37
CA ASN A 321 -2.42 -19.67 -11.43
C ASN A 321 -3.28 -19.93 -10.17
N ASN A 322 -4.20 -19.03 -9.84
CA ASN A 322 -5.08 -19.10 -8.69
C ASN A 322 -6.57 -19.02 -9.08
N SER A 323 -6.95 -19.44 -10.29
CA SER A 323 -8.30 -19.30 -10.84
C SER A 323 -9.40 -19.80 -9.90
N ASN A 324 -9.19 -20.94 -9.25
CA ASN A 324 -10.14 -21.51 -8.29
C ASN A 324 -10.33 -20.64 -7.03
N THR A 325 -9.28 -19.95 -6.57
CA THR A 325 -9.37 -19.03 -5.42
C THR A 325 -9.92 -17.67 -5.82
N PHE A 326 -9.61 -17.20 -7.01
CA PHE A 326 -10.06 -15.90 -7.50
C PHE A 326 -11.54 -15.90 -7.87
N THR A 327 -12.06 -16.95 -8.48
CA THR A 327 -13.50 -17.14 -8.76
C THR A 327 -14.31 -17.29 -7.48
N HIS A 328 -13.76 -17.91 -6.42
CA HIS A 328 -14.38 -17.96 -5.11
C HIS A 328 -14.38 -16.61 -4.36
N LEU A 329 -13.35 -15.80 -4.55
CA LEU A 329 -13.28 -14.46 -3.96
C LEU A 329 -14.21 -13.47 -4.69
N TYR A 330 -14.40 -13.65 -5.99
CA TYR A 330 -15.15 -12.76 -6.86
C TYR A 330 -16.02 -13.57 -7.83
N PRO A 331 -17.20 -14.04 -7.40
CA PRO A 331 -18.08 -14.83 -8.26
C PRO A 331 -18.72 -13.94 -9.33
N ILE A 332 -18.09 -13.84 -10.48
CA ILE A 332 -18.74 -13.40 -11.72
C ILE A 332 -18.66 -14.58 -12.69
N SER A 333 -19.82 -15.14 -13.04
CA SER A 333 -19.90 -16.01 -14.20
C SER A 333 -19.58 -15.15 -15.43
N LEU A 334 -18.58 -15.56 -16.21
CA LEU A 334 -18.24 -14.94 -17.50
C LEU A 334 -19.45 -14.83 -18.44
N SER A 335 -20.50 -15.67 -18.25
CA SER A 335 -21.76 -15.62 -18.99
C SER A 335 -22.59 -14.36 -18.78
N SER A 336 -22.31 -13.54 -17.74
CA SER A 336 -22.99 -12.26 -17.51
C SER A 336 -22.28 -11.05 -18.17
N LEU A 337 -21.10 -11.25 -18.73
CA LEU A 337 -20.29 -10.19 -19.36
C LEU A 337 -20.52 -10.07 -20.88
N THR A 338 -21.13 -11.06 -21.51
CA THR A 338 -21.39 -11.10 -22.97
C THR A 338 -22.73 -10.48 -23.37
N ARG A 339 -23.48 -9.87 -22.43
CA ARG A 339 -24.74 -9.20 -22.73
C ARG A 339 -24.67 -7.72 -22.33
N HIS A 340 -23.84 -6.95 -23.01
CA HIS A 340 -24.05 -5.50 -23.21
C HIS A 340 -23.04 -5.01 -24.24
#